data_613f18964e143e757970949620c88f74
#
_entry.id   613f18964e143e757970949620c88f74
#
_cell.length_a   1.000
_cell.length_b   1.000
_cell.length_c   1.000
_cell.angle_alpha   90.00
_cell.angle_beta   90.00
_cell.angle_gamma   90.00
#
_symmetry.space_group_name_H-M   'P 1'
#
loop_
_entity.id
_entity.type
_entity.pdbx_description
1 polymer ?
#
loop_
_entity_poly.entity_id
_entity_poly.type
_entity_poly.pdbx_seq_one_letter_code
_entity_poly.pdbx_strand_id
1 'polypeptide(L)'
;MKTWIDFDAAPVFAIPLTDAVGAVTVCEGMLIEGPQGWGEFSPPASCDDRQAGRWLTAAIEVGTVGWPDPLRGRVPVAVTIPTVSPDRARQMVTDACCRTAAVQVGEGPLAADLARLEAVRDALGPDAAIRCDANGYWDVDTAVTAIAALDRAAGGLEFVEQPCRTLEEIATVRRRVDVPIAVDQSLRDAADPRGLALAEFADLAVLTVGALGGVRRSMRVAETCGIPCLVAAEAESSIGLSGGLALAGVLADVGFASTLGGARLLSGDVVSTGRSLLTRDGYLPVAPMPPAPDPVLVQRFSATPERVAWWRERLNAAQEYL
;
A
#
# COMPACT_ATOMS: atom_id res chain seq x y z
N MET A 1 9.54 -28.77 -13.66
CA MET A 1 10.82 -28.31 -13.06
C MET A 1 10.51 -27.97 -11.61
N LYS A 2 11.09 -28.65 -10.62
CA LYS A 2 10.91 -28.27 -9.21
C LYS A 2 11.68 -26.95 -9.01
N THR A 3 10.97 -25.87 -8.79
CA THR A 3 11.56 -24.58 -8.48
C THR A 3 12.00 -24.63 -7.02
N TRP A 4 13.30 -24.63 -6.76
CA TRP A 4 13.83 -24.67 -5.41
C TRP A 4 14.04 -23.23 -4.95
N ILE A 5 13.35 -22.85 -3.88
CA ILE A 5 13.55 -21.59 -3.17
C ILE A 5 14.17 -21.96 -1.83
N ASP A 6 15.30 -21.35 -1.51
CA ASP A 6 15.95 -21.50 -0.21
C ASP A 6 15.40 -20.46 0.77
N PHE A 7 14.38 -20.84 1.50
CA PHE A 7 13.80 -19.99 2.52
C PHE A 7 14.73 -19.80 3.74
N ASP A 8 15.62 -20.76 4.01
CA ASP A 8 16.52 -20.69 5.16
C ASP A 8 17.61 -19.63 4.95
N ALA A 9 18.03 -19.41 3.71
CA ALA A 9 19.00 -18.39 3.35
C ALA A 9 18.39 -16.99 3.24
N ALA A 10 17.06 -16.83 3.25
CA ALA A 10 16.39 -15.54 3.05
C ALA A 10 16.80 -14.50 4.11
N PRO A 11 17.41 -13.35 3.76
CA PRO A 11 17.77 -12.34 4.72
C PRO A 11 16.54 -11.62 5.27
N VAL A 12 16.60 -11.26 6.55
CA VAL A 12 15.58 -10.47 7.24
C VAL A 12 16.09 -9.05 7.40
N PHE A 13 15.31 -8.08 6.92
CA PHE A 13 15.66 -6.68 7.02
C PHE A 13 14.72 -5.92 7.97
N ALA A 14 15.20 -4.78 8.48
CA ALA A 14 14.45 -3.84 9.31
C ALA A 14 14.92 -2.41 8.99
N ILE A 15 14.10 -1.66 8.26
CA ILE A 15 14.39 -0.28 7.85
C ILE A 15 13.54 0.67 8.70
N PRO A 16 14.14 1.55 9.51
CA PRO A 16 13.38 2.54 10.27
C PRO A 16 12.59 3.48 9.35
N LEU A 17 11.38 3.87 9.76
CA LEU A 17 10.64 4.92 9.10
C LEU A 17 11.12 6.29 9.61
N THR A 18 11.06 7.29 8.74
CA THR A 18 11.34 8.70 9.10
C THR A 18 10.17 9.35 9.83
N ASP A 19 8.97 8.91 9.50
CA ASP A 19 7.71 9.29 10.15
C ASP A 19 6.89 8.01 10.39
N ALA A 20 6.32 7.87 11.57
CA ALA A 20 5.50 6.71 11.90
C ALA A 20 4.21 6.67 11.06
N VAL A 21 3.78 5.48 10.69
CA VAL A 21 2.49 5.24 10.03
C VAL A 21 1.63 4.45 11.00
N GLY A 22 0.71 5.12 11.67
CA GLY A 22 0.02 4.55 12.82
C GLY A 22 1.02 4.09 13.90
N ALA A 23 0.95 2.83 14.30
CA ALA A 23 1.89 2.22 15.24
C ALA A 23 3.20 1.71 14.59
N VAL A 24 3.31 1.77 13.24
CA VAL A 24 4.46 1.22 12.52
C VAL A 24 5.58 2.27 12.46
N THR A 25 6.74 1.92 13.02
CA THR A 25 7.97 2.75 13.02
C THR A 25 9.12 2.12 12.26
N VAL A 26 8.98 0.86 11.85
CA VAL A 26 9.99 0.09 11.14
C VAL A 26 9.31 -0.73 10.03
N CYS A 27 9.84 -0.67 8.83
CA CYS A 27 9.51 -1.58 7.73
C CYS A 27 10.37 -2.83 7.86
N GLU A 28 9.77 -3.98 8.07
CA GLU A 28 10.47 -5.25 8.24
C GLU A 28 9.95 -6.30 7.27
N GLY A 29 10.81 -7.22 6.89
CA GLY A 29 10.43 -8.33 6.03
C GLY A 29 11.59 -9.26 5.71
N MET A 30 11.31 -10.23 4.85
CA MET A 30 12.30 -11.18 4.32
C MET A 30 12.41 -11.03 2.81
N LEU A 31 13.62 -11.14 2.28
CA LEU A 31 13.87 -11.15 0.85
C LEU A 31 14.00 -12.59 0.37
N ILE A 32 13.11 -12.98 -0.53
CA ILE A 32 13.02 -14.35 -1.05
C ILE A 32 13.65 -14.38 -2.45
N GLU A 33 14.74 -15.14 -2.59
CA GLU A 33 15.40 -15.35 -3.88
C GLU A 33 14.73 -16.50 -4.62
N GLY A 34 14.32 -16.25 -5.84
CA GLY A 34 13.86 -17.28 -6.78
C GLY A 34 14.73 -17.31 -8.04
N PRO A 35 14.54 -18.29 -8.92
CA PRO A 35 15.35 -18.47 -10.14
C PRO A 35 15.21 -17.32 -11.15
N GLN A 36 14.21 -16.48 -11.04
CA GLN A 36 13.95 -15.35 -11.95
C GLN A 36 14.13 -13.99 -11.30
N GLY A 37 14.26 -13.92 -9.97
CA GLY A 37 14.43 -12.64 -9.28
C GLY A 37 14.09 -12.72 -7.79
N TRP A 38 13.96 -11.55 -7.19
CA TRP A 38 13.74 -11.38 -5.76
C TRP A 38 12.31 -10.93 -5.47
N GLY A 39 11.69 -11.50 -4.44
CA GLY A 39 10.43 -11.04 -3.86
C GLY A 39 10.61 -10.58 -2.42
N GLU A 40 9.64 -9.84 -1.91
CA GLU A 40 9.59 -9.41 -0.52
C GLU A 40 8.41 -10.04 0.19
N PHE A 41 8.68 -10.67 1.34
CA PHE A 41 7.69 -11.22 2.25
C PHE A 41 7.63 -10.32 3.49
N SER A 42 6.68 -9.39 3.52
CA SER A 42 6.53 -8.37 4.56
C SER A 42 5.06 -8.19 5.00
N PRO A 43 4.32 -9.29 5.36
CA PRO A 43 2.95 -9.16 5.83
C PRO A 43 2.88 -8.30 7.10
N PRO A 44 1.89 -7.41 7.24
CA PRO A 44 1.65 -6.69 8.48
C PRO A 44 1.58 -7.61 9.69
N ALA A 45 2.07 -7.18 10.85
CA ALA A 45 2.07 -7.99 12.06
C ALA A 45 0.66 -8.41 12.52
N SER A 46 -0.37 -7.65 12.14
CA SER A 46 -1.78 -7.92 12.43
C SER A 46 -2.40 -9.02 11.57
N CYS A 47 -1.77 -9.40 10.45
CA CYS A 47 -2.27 -10.48 9.59
C CYS A 47 -2.19 -11.83 10.30
N ASP A 48 -3.21 -12.67 10.10
CA ASP A 48 -3.16 -14.08 10.46
C ASP A 48 -2.24 -14.89 9.50
N ASP A 49 -2.00 -16.15 9.81
CA ASP A 49 -1.08 -17.00 9.03
C ASP A 49 -1.60 -17.28 7.61
N ARG A 50 -2.91 -17.36 7.43
CA ARG A 50 -3.55 -17.53 6.11
C ARG A 50 -3.34 -16.29 5.24
N GLN A 51 -3.51 -15.11 5.82
CA GLN A 51 -3.24 -13.83 5.14
C GLN A 51 -1.74 -13.74 4.82
N ALA A 52 -0.85 -14.07 5.77
CA ALA A 52 0.59 -14.12 5.54
C ALA A 52 0.97 -15.10 4.40
N GLY A 53 0.27 -16.23 4.25
CA GLY A 53 0.43 -17.16 3.12
C GLY A 53 0.17 -16.51 1.76
N ARG A 54 -0.75 -15.53 1.67
CA ARG A 54 -0.95 -14.76 0.43
C ARG A 54 0.25 -13.86 0.13
N TRP A 55 0.81 -13.18 1.14
CA TRP A 55 2.02 -12.39 0.99
C TRP A 55 3.20 -13.24 0.54
N LEU A 56 3.32 -14.45 1.10
CA LEU A 56 4.37 -15.39 0.67
C LEU A 56 4.15 -15.84 -0.79
N THR A 57 2.91 -16.12 -1.18
CA THR A 57 2.58 -16.44 -2.58
C THR A 57 2.97 -15.29 -3.52
N ALA A 58 2.74 -14.04 -3.13
CA ALA A 58 3.12 -12.87 -3.90
C ALA A 58 4.65 -12.75 -4.05
N ALA A 59 5.40 -12.95 -2.97
CA ALA A 59 6.86 -12.94 -2.99
C ALA A 59 7.44 -14.05 -3.89
N ILE A 60 6.85 -15.24 -3.86
CA ILE A 60 7.26 -16.38 -4.70
C ILE A 60 6.94 -16.13 -6.18
N GLU A 61 5.80 -15.49 -6.50
CA GLU A 61 5.36 -15.26 -7.88
C GLU A 61 6.45 -14.58 -8.70
N VAL A 62 7.01 -13.48 -8.20
CA VAL A 62 8.01 -12.71 -8.92
C VAL A 62 9.31 -13.48 -9.12
N GLY A 63 9.74 -14.25 -8.13
CA GLY A 63 10.95 -15.06 -8.20
C GLY A 63 10.84 -16.30 -9.09
N THR A 64 9.63 -16.73 -9.47
CA THR A 64 9.41 -18.00 -10.19
C THR A 64 8.75 -17.85 -11.54
N VAL A 65 7.71 -17.04 -11.65
CA VAL A 65 6.90 -16.87 -12.87
C VAL A 65 7.12 -15.50 -13.51
N GLY A 66 7.57 -14.53 -12.72
CA GLY A 66 7.65 -13.12 -13.13
C GLY A 66 6.28 -12.51 -13.29
N TRP A 67 6.20 -11.27 -13.77
CA TRP A 67 4.97 -10.52 -13.97
C TRP A 67 4.54 -10.48 -15.44
N PRO A 68 3.26 -10.19 -15.72
CA PRO A 68 2.80 -9.88 -17.08
C PRO A 68 3.50 -8.64 -17.64
N ASP A 69 3.57 -8.55 -18.97
CA ASP A 69 4.12 -7.39 -19.64
C ASP A 69 3.28 -6.14 -19.35
N PRO A 70 3.91 -5.01 -18.97
CA PRO A 70 3.19 -3.81 -18.61
C PRO A 70 2.59 -3.09 -19.83
N LEU A 71 1.43 -2.49 -19.66
CA LEU A 71 0.78 -1.63 -20.67
C LEU A 71 1.37 -0.22 -20.69
N ARG A 72 2.15 0.17 -19.66
CA ARG A 72 2.76 1.50 -19.52
C ARG A 72 4.10 1.44 -18.82
N GLY A 73 4.99 2.37 -19.17
CA GLY A 73 6.35 2.43 -18.60
C GLY A 73 6.46 3.22 -17.30
N ARG A 74 5.40 3.93 -16.88
CA ARG A 74 5.36 4.67 -15.61
C ARG A 74 3.92 4.83 -15.14
N VAL A 75 3.73 4.98 -13.82
CA VAL A 75 2.42 5.18 -13.20
C VAL A 75 2.43 6.45 -12.36
N PRO A 76 1.33 7.23 -12.33
CA PRO A 76 1.19 8.35 -11.41
C PRO A 76 1.02 7.81 -9.98
N VAL A 77 1.63 8.50 -9.01
CA VAL A 77 1.56 8.11 -7.61
C VAL A 77 1.14 9.27 -6.71
N ALA A 78 0.42 8.94 -5.65
CA ALA A 78 0.09 9.84 -4.57
C ALA A 78 1.21 9.85 -3.53
N VAL A 79 1.47 11.02 -2.94
CA VAL A 79 2.29 11.09 -1.72
C VAL A 79 1.45 10.60 -0.54
N THR A 80 2.02 9.71 0.26
CA THR A 80 1.40 9.23 1.50
C THR A 80 1.73 10.20 2.64
N ILE A 81 0.71 10.72 3.30
CA ILE A 81 0.81 11.63 4.44
C ILE A 81 0.25 10.94 5.68
N PRO A 82 1.10 10.42 6.58
CA PRO A 82 0.66 9.80 7.82
C PRO A 82 0.14 10.82 8.83
N THR A 83 -0.17 10.39 10.04
CA THR A 83 -0.66 11.25 11.14
C THR A 83 0.49 12.10 11.70
N VAL A 84 0.88 13.13 10.96
CA VAL A 84 1.95 14.09 11.28
C VAL A 84 1.39 15.50 11.50
N SER A 85 2.26 16.44 11.97
CA SER A 85 1.87 17.85 12.10
C SER A 85 1.58 18.48 10.72
N PRO A 86 0.76 19.55 10.68
CA PRO A 86 0.48 20.29 9.43
C PRO A 86 1.74 20.76 8.70
N ASP A 87 2.74 21.25 9.42
CA ASP A 87 4.01 21.72 8.83
C ASP A 87 4.80 20.58 8.20
N ARG A 88 4.82 19.41 8.88
CA ARG A 88 5.47 18.22 8.32
C ARG A 88 4.74 17.71 7.08
N ALA A 89 3.41 17.70 7.10
CA ALA A 89 2.59 17.33 5.94
C ALA A 89 2.87 18.24 4.73
N ARG A 90 2.94 19.56 4.95
CA ARG A 90 3.29 20.55 3.92
C ARG A 90 4.67 20.26 3.30
N GLN A 91 5.66 19.97 4.14
CA GLN A 91 7.00 19.64 3.67
C GLN A 91 7.00 18.36 2.83
N MET A 92 6.32 17.29 3.30
CA MET A 92 6.24 16.00 2.57
C MET A 92 5.62 16.17 1.18
N VAL A 93 4.56 16.97 1.06
CA VAL A 93 3.94 17.31 -0.23
C VAL A 93 4.94 18.01 -1.15
N THR A 94 5.63 19.05 -0.63
CA THR A 94 6.62 19.83 -1.40
C THR A 94 7.76 18.96 -1.90
N ASP A 95 8.29 18.08 -1.03
CA ASP A 95 9.42 17.20 -1.35
C ASP A 95 9.04 16.08 -2.35
N ALA A 96 7.78 15.65 -2.34
CA ALA A 96 7.32 14.56 -3.21
C ALA A 96 7.06 14.99 -4.65
N CYS A 97 6.74 16.26 -4.90
CA CYS A 97 6.36 16.79 -6.21
C CYS A 97 5.21 15.99 -6.88
N CYS A 98 4.31 15.40 -6.09
CA CYS A 98 3.13 14.67 -6.55
C CYS A 98 1.97 15.64 -6.79
N ARG A 99 1.02 15.23 -7.65
CA ARG A 99 -0.25 15.95 -7.87
C ARG A 99 -1.42 15.36 -7.11
N THR A 100 -1.17 14.33 -6.32
CA THR A 100 -2.17 13.65 -5.49
C THR A 100 -1.57 13.36 -4.12
N ALA A 101 -2.34 13.59 -3.04
CA ALA A 101 -2.00 13.18 -1.69
C ALA A 101 -3.03 12.20 -1.13
N ALA A 102 -2.55 11.14 -0.48
CA ALA A 102 -3.32 10.21 0.32
C ALA A 102 -3.03 10.49 1.80
N VAL A 103 -4.01 11.01 2.54
CA VAL A 103 -3.85 11.51 3.91
C VAL A 103 -4.51 10.56 4.89
N GLN A 104 -3.76 10.05 5.86
CA GLN A 104 -4.33 9.25 6.94
C GLN A 104 -5.12 10.12 7.91
N VAL A 105 -6.32 9.66 8.28
CA VAL A 105 -7.26 10.37 9.17
C VAL A 105 -7.93 9.42 10.17
N GLY A 106 -8.57 9.96 11.18
CA GLY A 106 -9.40 9.18 12.11
C GLY A 106 -8.66 8.59 13.32
N GLU A 107 -7.33 8.58 13.34
CA GLU A 107 -6.55 8.06 14.46
C GLU A 107 -6.56 9.04 15.66
N GLY A 108 -6.73 10.32 15.40
CA GLY A 108 -6.69 11.39 16.39
C GLY A 108 -7.92 12.29 16.36
N PRO A 109 -7.86 13.46 17.04
CA PRO A 109 -8.94 14.43 17.02
C PRO A 109 -9.20 14.98 15.60
N LEU A 110 -10.46 15.08 15.18
CA LEU A 110 -10.85 15.61 13.86
C LEU A 110 -10.22 16.99 13.56
N ALA A 111 -10.07 17.85 14.56
CA ALA A 111 -9.45 19.16 14.37
C ALA A 111 -7.98 19.07 13.88
N ALA A 112 -7.23 18.04 14.31
CA ALA A 112 -5.87 17.82 13.83
C ALA A 112 -5.86 17.33 12.38
N ASP A 113 -6.81 16.49 12.00
CA ASP A 113 -6.98 16.01 10.62
C ASP A 113 -7.35 17.17 9.68
N LEU A 114 -8.27 18.06 10.10
CA LEU A 114 -8.64 19.26 9.34
C LEU A 114 -7.45 20.17 9.10
N ALA A 115 -6.69 20.51 10.15
CA ALA A 115 -5.50 21.36 10.03
C ALA A 115 -4.43 20.73 9.12
N ARG A 116 -4.26 19.41 9.15
CA ARG A 116 -3.34 18.68 8.26
C ARG A 116 -3.81 18.75 6.80
N LEU A 117 -5.11 18.54 6.55
CA LEU A 117 -5.69 18.62 5.20
C LEU A 117 -5.59 20.01 4.60
N GLU A 118 -5.87 21.05 5.39
CA GLU A 118 -5.70 22.44 4.96
C GLU A 118 -4.24 22.72 4.55
N ALA A 119 -3.27 22.26 5.35
CA ALA A 119 -1.85 22.40 5.03
C ALA A 119 -1.43 21.63 3.77
N VAL A 120 -2.01 20.43 3.54
CA VAL A 120 -1.81 19.64 2.32
C VAL A 120 -2.40 20.36 1.12
N ARG A 121 -3.64 20.89 1.22
CA ARG A 121 -4.29 21.64 0.13
C ARG A 121 -3.50 22.89 -0.24
N ASP A 122 -3.03 23.65 0.75
CA ASP A 122 -2.20 24.83 0.53
C ASP A 122 -0.90 24.49 -0.23
N ALA A 123 -0.27 23.37 0.09
CA ALA A 123 0.98 22.95 -0.53
C ALA A 123 0.79 22.38 -1.94
N LEU A 124 -0.29 21.61 -2.17
CA LEU A 124 -0.58 20.99 -3.47
C LEU A 124 -1.15 21.97 -4.48
N GLY A 125 -1.86 23.01 -4.01
CA GLY A 125 -2.64 23.91 -4.85
C GLY A 125 -4.06 23.38 -5.19
N PRO A 126 -4.91 24.23 -5.81
CA PRO A 126 -6.34 23.95 -5.96
C PRO A 126 -6.68 22.79 -6.92
N ASP A 127 -5.84 22.56 -7.93
CA ASP A 127 -6.12 21.60 -9.01
C ASP A 127 -5.63 20.18 -8.72
N ALA A 128 -5.03 19.96 -7.55
CA ALA A 128 -4.50 18.66 -7.16
C ALA A 128 -5.55 17.81 -6.44
N ALA A 129 -5.43 16.50 -6.52
CA ALA A 129 -6.33 15.57 -5.87
C ALA A 129 -5.90 15.27 -4.42
N ILE A 130 -6.86 15.22 -3.51
CA ILE A 130 -6.66 14.78 -2.13
C ILE A 130 -7.66 13.68 -1.82
N ARG A 131 -7.20 12.63 -1.18
CA ARG A 131 -8.03 11.55 -0.64
C ARG A 131 -7.65 11.27 0.80
N CYS A 132 -8.58 10.73 1.57
CA CYS A 132 -8.37 10.36 2.96
C CYS A 132 -8.46 8.85 3.13
N ASP A 133 -7.61 8.30 3.98
CA ASP A 133 -7.67 6.92 4.44
C ASP A 133 -7.99 6.90 5.93
N ALA A 134 -9.16 6.35 6.28
CA ALA A 134 -9.66 6.30 7.65
C ALA A 134 -9.42 4.96 8.34
N ASN A 135 -8.81 3.97 7.67
CA ASN A 135 -8.44 2.68 8.26
C ASN A 135 -9.54 1.98 9.10
N GLY A 136 -10.82 2.24 8.80
CA GLY A 136 -11.94 1.66 9.53
C GLY A 136 -12.12 2.18 10.96
N TYR A 137 -11.59 3.35 11.29
CA TYR A 137 -11.63 3.89 12.65
C TYR A 137 -13.01 4.40 13.09
N TRP A 138 -13.90 4.71 12.15
CA TRP A 138 -15.17 5.37 12.49
C TRP A 138 -16.36 4.39 12.53
N ASP A 139 -17.34 4.73 13.34
CA ASP A 139 -18.72 4.27 13.14
C ASP A 139 -19.40 5.10 12.05
N VAL A 140 -20.60 4.69 11.64
CA VAL A 140 -21.33 5.31 10.52
C VAL A 140 -21.61 6.81 10.75
N ASP A 141 -22.05 7.21 11.95
CA ASP A 141 -22.43 8.59 12.21
C ASP A 141 -21.21 9.52 12.33
N THR A 142 -20.14 9.02 12.94
CA THR A 142 -18.82 9.68 12.97
C THR A 142 -18.28 9.84 11.56
N ALA A 143 -18.31 8.78 10.74
CA ALA A 143 -17.83 8.81 9.35
C ALA A 143 -18.56 9.89 8.53
N VAL A 144 -19.89 9.94 8.55
CA VAL A 144 -20.68 10.92 7.80
C VAL A 144 -20.32 12.36 8.22
N THR A 145 -20.17 12.59 9.53
CA THR A 145 -19.81 13.90 10.05
C THR A 145 -18.39 14.30 9.69
N ALA A 146 -17.42 13.39 9.85
CA ALA A 146 -16.02 13.61 9.56
C ALA A 146 -15.81 13.85 8.06
N ILE A 147 -16.36 13.02 7.18
CA ILE A 147 -16.23 13.14 5.72
C ILE A 147 -16.68 14.52 5.24
N ALA A 148 -17.85 14.99 5.71
CA ALA A 148 -18.34 16.31 5.32
C ALA A 148 -17.43 17.47 5.78
N ALA A 149 -16.74 17.32 6.91
CA ALA A 149 -15.79 18.31 7.41
C ALA A 149 -14.46 18.25 6.65
N LEU A 150 -13.93 17.05 6.41
CA LEU A 150 -12.69 16.78 5.69
C LEU A 150 -12.79 17.22 4.22
N ASP A 151 -13.93 16.98 3.56
CA ASP A 151 -14.20 17.39 2.19
C ASP A 151 -14.10 18.93 2.05
N ARG A 152 -14.71 19.66 2.98
CA ARG A 152 -14.61 21.13 3.00
C ARG A 152 -13.17 21.62 3.24
N ALA A 153 -12.46 21.01 4.20
CA ALA A 153 -11.07 21.38 4.51
C ALA A 153 -10.12 21.10 3.36
N ALA A 154 -10.35 19.99 2.66
CA ALA A 154 -9.59 19.60 1.48
C ALA A 154 -9.94 20.43 0.23
N GLY A 155 -11.04 21.20 0.23
CA GLY A 155 -11.56 21.86 -0.97
C GLY A 155 -12.04 20.87 -2.04
N GLY A 156 -12.60 19.74 -1.61
CA GLY A 156 -13.03 18.60 -2.40
C GLY A 156 -12.11 17.41 -2.26
N LEU A 157 -12.67 16.25 -1.88
CA LEU A 157 -11.98 14.97 -1.80
C LEU A 157 -12.21 14.14 -3.07
N GLU A 158 -11.17 13.47 -3.53
CA GLU A 158 -11.27 12.48 -4.62
C GLU A 158 -12.10 11.27 -4.17
N PHE A 159 -11.84 10.77 -2.97
CA PHE A 159 -12.61 9.74 -2.26
C PHE A 159 -12.17 9.62 -0.79
N VAL A 160 -12.92 8.82 -0.01
CA VAL A 160 -12.51 8.37 1.33
C VAL A 160 -12.40 6.84 1.34
N GLU A 161 -11.23 6.35 1.79
CA GLU A 161 -10.89 4.95 1.87
C GLU A 161 -11.25 4.39 3.25
N GLN A 162 -11.92 3.23 3.27
CA GLN A 162 -12.26 2.44 4.44
C GLN A 162 -12.75 3.27 5.64
N PRO A 163 -13.88 3.98 5.54
CA PRO A 163 -14.36 4.83 6.63
C PRO A 163 -14.79 4.02 7.86
N CYS A 164 -15.35 2.82 7.67
CA CYS A 164 -15.83 1.92 8.71
C CYS A 164 -15.23 0.52 8.55
N ARG A 165 -15.44 -0.33 9.56
CA ARG A 165 -14.85 -1.69 9.58
C ARG A 165 -15.54 -2.69 8.67
N THR A 166 -16.88 -2.64 8.59
CA THR A 166 -17.67 -3.63 7.83
C THR A 166 -18.19 -3.06 6.51
N LEU A 167 -18.40 -3.94 5.53
CA LEU A 167 -18.96 -3.56 4.23
C LEU A 167 -20.36 -2.97 4.36
N GLU A 168 -21.19 -3.45 5.29
CA GLU A 168 -22.53 -2.96 5.55
C GLU A 168 -22.52 -1.53 6.09
N GLU A 169 -21.59 -1.21 7.00
CA GLU A 169 -21.38 0.15 7.50
C GLU A 169 -20.90 1.06 6.38
N ILE A 170 -19.94 0.62 5.57
CA ILE A 170 -19.41 1.35 4.41
C ILE A 170 -20.54 1.66 3.43
N ALA A 171 -21.38 0.68 3.07
CA ALA A 171 -22.54 0.89 2.22
C ALA A 171 -23.54 1.89 2.83
N THR A 172 -23.64 1.93 4.15
CA THR A 172 -24.52 2.88 4.85
C THR A 172 -23.94 4.30 4.79
N VAL A 173 -22.63 4.47 4.99
CA VAL A 173 -21.93 5.76 4.81
C VAL A 173 -22.09 6.24 3.37
N ARG A 174 -21.79 5.38 2.39
CA ARG A 174 -21.87 5.69 0.94
C ARG A 174 -23.22 6.30 0.54
N ARG A 175 -24.32 5.81 1.11
CA ARG A 175 -25.66 6.35 0.82
C ARG A 175 -25.94 7.71 1.46
N ARG A 176 -25.08 8.17 2.39
CA ARG A 176 -25.29 9.39 3.20
C ARG A 176 -24.31 10.51 2.90
N VAL A 177 -23.34 10.26 2.02
CA VAL A 177 -22.31 11.24 1.62
C VAL A 177 -22.24 11.36 0.10
N ASP A 178 -21.78 12.51 -0.41
CA ASP A 178 -21.57 12.73 -1.84
C ASP A 178 -20.14 12.37 -2.28
N VAL A 179 -19.19 12.29 -1.33
CA VAL A 179 -17.80 11.90 -1.59
C VAL A 179 -17.76 10.40 -1.91
N PRO A 180 -17.09 9.98 -2.99
CA PRO A 180 -16.94 8.55 -3.32
C PRO A 180 -16.25 7.77 -2.20
N ILE A 181 -16.61 6.51 -2.02
CA ILE A 181 -16.09 5.64 -0.97
C ILE A 181 -15.30 4.49 -1.58
N ALA A 182 -14.08 4.28 -1.08
CA ALA A 182 -13.21 3.17 -1.45
C ALA A 182 -13.14 2.11 -0.34
N VAL A 183 -12.99 0.83 -0.74
CA VAL A 183 -12.72 -0.29 0.17
C VAL A 183 -11.27 -0.75 0.02
N ASP A 184 -10.63 -1.07 1.14
CA ASP A 184 -9.26 -1.62 1.24
C ASP A 184 -9.22 -2.81 2.21
N GLN A 185 -9.20 -2.59 3.54
CA GLN A 185 -9.07 -3.63 4.55
C GLN A 185 -10.16 -4.71 4.41
N SER A 186 -11.39 -4.31 4.11
CA SER A 186 -12.50 -5.25 3.89
C SER A 186 -12.21 -6.22 2.73
N LEU A 187 -11.50 -5.76 1.70
CA LEU A 187 -11.08 -6.61 0.57
C LEU A 187 -9.89 -7.50 0.96
N ARG A 188 -8.91 -6.95 1.67
CA ARG A 188 -7.72 -7.69 2.13
C ARG A 188 -8.07 -8.82 3.10
N ASP A 189 -9.03 -8.56 4.00
CA ASP A 189 -9.47 -9.50 5.04
C ASP A 189 -10.44 -10.56 4.53
N ALA A 190 -11.02 -10.37 3.35
CA ALA A 190 -11.96 -11.32 2.78
C ALA A 190 -11.34 -12.70 2.55
N ALA A 191 -12.10 -13.75 2.88
CA ALA A 191 -11.69 -15.13 2.64
C ALA A 191 -11.53 -15.43 1.13
N ASP A 192 -12.45 -14.92 0.31
CA ASP A 192 -12.37 -14.92 -1.16
C ASP A 192 -12.64 -13.50 -1.70
N PRO A 193 -11.62 -12.70 -1.96
CA PRO A 193 -11.77 -11.34 -2.50
C PRO A 193 -12.53 -11.28 -3.84
N ARG A 194 -12.49 -12.34 -4.64
CA ARG A 194 -13.15 -12.38 -5.95
C ARG A 194 -14.66 -12.58 -5.86
N GLY A 195 -15.13 -13.17 -4.75
CA GLY A 195 -16.54 -13.44 -4.52
C GLY A 195 -17.31 -12.24 -3.96
N LEU A 196 -16.64 -11.11 -3.68
CA LEU A 196 -17.29 -9.93 -3.12
C LEU A 196 -17.99 -9.10 -4.19
N ALA A 197 -19.28 -8.84 -4.01
CA ALA A 197 -20.06 -7.92 -4.84
C ALA A 197 -19.77 -6.45 -4.44
N LEU A 198 -18.52 -5.99 -4.62
CA LEU A 198 -18.05 -4.71 -4.10
C LEU A 198 -18.88 -3.51 -4.58
N ALA A 199 -19.44 -3.57 -5.78
CA ALA A 199 -20.31 -2.51 -6.33
C ALA A 199 -21.56 -2.22 -5.49
N GLU A 200 -21.97 -3.15 -4.61
CA GLU A 200 -23.07 -2.93 -3.67
C GLU A 200 -22.64 -2.06 -2.48
N PHE A 201 -21.37 -2.02 -2.17
CA PHE A 201 -20.83 -1.43 -0.93
C PHE A 201 -20.02 -0.15 -1.17
N ALA A 202 -19.27 -0.06 -2.27
CA ALA A 202 -18.31 1.01 -2.51
C ALA A 202 -18.30 1.49 -3.98
N ASP A 203 -17.60 2.59 -4.22
CA ASP A 203 -17.40 3.18 -5.54
C ASP A 203 -16.06 2.78 -6.16
N LEU A 204 -15.07 2.43 -5.31
CA LEU A 204 -13.72 2.05 -5.71
C LEU A 204 -13.19 0.88 -4.87
N ALA A 205 -12.22 0.15 -5.41
CA ALA A 205 -11.47 -0.87 -4.68
C ALA A 205 -9.96 -0.54 -4.68
N VAL A 206 -9.34 -0.66 -3.51
CA VAL A 206 -7.90 -0.53 -3.34
C VAL A 206 -7.28 -1.92 -3.33
N LEU A 207 -6.29 -2.16 -4.21
CA LEU A 207 -5.66 -3.45 -4.40
C LEU A 207 -4.24 -3.45 -3.84
N THR A 208 -3.98 -4.27 -2.83
CA THR A 208 -2.66 -4.52 -2.25
C THR A 208 -2.16 -5.88 -2.70
N VAL A 209 -1.09 -5.91 -3.51
CA VAL A 209 -0.59 -7.13 -4.19
C VAL A 209 -0.24 -8.25 -3.20
N GLY A 210 0.45 -7.92 -2.10
CA GLY A 210 0.80 -8.88 -1.07
C GLY A 210 -0.44 -9.53 -0.45
N ALA A 211 -1.42 -8.72 -0.03
CA ALA A 211 -2.65 -9.18 0.61
C ALA A 211 -3.53 -10.03 -0.33
N LEU A 212 -3.48 -9.80 -1.63
CA LEU A 212 -4.25 -10.55 -2.63
C LEU A 212 -3.51 -11.78 -3.19
N GLY A 213 -2.23 -11.97 -2.83
CA GLY A 213 -1.45 -13.15 -3.19
C GLY A 213 -0.80 -13.10 -4.58
N GLY A 214 -0.39 -11.89 -5.01
CA GLY A 214 0.39 -11.67 -6.21
C GLY A 214 -0.32 -10.85 -7.29
N VAL A 215 0.44 -10.44 -8.30
CA VAL A 215 -0.03 -9.56 -9.38
C VAL A 215 -1.15 -10.22 -10.18
N ARG A 216 -0.99 -11.49 -10.58
CA ARG A 216 -2.01 -12.19 -11.37
C ARG A 216 -3.30 -12.45 -10.61
N ARG A 217 -3.22 -12.67 -9.30
CA ARG A 217 -4.43 -12.81 -8.46
C ARG A 217 -5.13 -11.46 -8.32
N SER A 218 -4.38 -10.38 -8.12
CA SER A 218 -4.92 -9.02 -8.05
C SER A 218 -5.58 -8.58 -9.34
N MET A 219 -5.01 -8.92 -10.50
CA MET A 219 -5.66 -8.68 -11.81
C MET A 219 -7.02 -9.34 -11.91
N ARG A 220 -7.14 -10.62 -11.47
CA ARG A 220 -8.44 -11.32 -11.48
C ARG A 220 -9.45 -10.69 -10.54
N VAL A 221 -9.01 -10.14 -9.40
CA VAL A 221 -9.91 -9.36 -8.52
C VAL A 221 -10.38 -8.10 -9.24
N ALA A 222 -9.48 -7.34 -9.87
CA ALA A 222 -9.83 -6.16 -10.64
C ALA A 222 -10.82 -6.44 -11.79
N GLU A 223 -10.68 -7.59 -12.46
CA GLU A 223 -11.58 -8.02 -13.55
C GLU A 223 -12.98 -8.37 -13.05
N THR A 224 -13.12 -8.83 -11.81
CA THR A 224 -14.39 -9.36 -11.28
C THR A 224 -15.11 -8.43 -10.31
N CYS A 225 -14.42 -7.44 -9.73
CA CYS A 225 -15.01 -6.58 -8.68
C CYS A 225 -16.09 -5.60 -9.18
N GLY A 226 -16.12 -5.30 -10.48
CA GLY A 226 -17.18 -4.49 -11.12
C GLY A 226 -17.12 -2.99 -10.84
N ILE A 227 -16.07 -2.51 -10.18
CA ILE A 227 -15.83 -1.10 -9.86
C ILE A 227 -14.39 -0.70 -10.21
N PRO A 228 -14.11 0.60 -10.40
CA PRO A 228 -12.74 1.08 -10.62
C PRO A 228 -11.79 0.65 -9.52
N CYS A 229 -10.54 0.33 -9.90
CA CYS A 229 -9.50 -0.12 -8.99
C CYS A 229 -8.31 0.83 -9.01
N LEU A 230 -7.69 1.02 -7.85
CA LEU A 230 -6.37 1.61 -7.73
C LEU A 230 -5.44 0.67 -6.94
N VAL A 231 -4.14 0.91 -7.06
CA VAL A 231 -3.15 0.07 -6.38
C VAL A 231 -2.55 0.83 -5.20
N ALA A 232 -2.46 0.15 -4.06
CA ALA A 232 -1.74 0.63 -2.90
C ALA A 232 -0.67 -0.38 -2.45
N ALA A 233 0.30 0.11 -1.71
CA ALA A 233 1.30 -0.69 -1.02
C ALA A 233 1.41 -0.23 0.43
N GLU A 234 1.78 -1.16 1.29
CA GLU A 234 2.22 -0.86 2.65
C GLU A 234 3.60 -0.14 2.64
N ALA A 235 4.19 0.05 3.81
CA ALA A 235 5.58 0.47 3.88
C ALA A 235 6.49 -0.70 3.47
N GLU A 236 6.90 -0.75 2.22
CA GLU A 236 7.69 -1.81 1.59
C GLU A 236 9.01 -1.24 1.06
N SER A 237 10.06 -2.09 0.96
CA SER A 237 11.26 -1.74 0.23
C SER A 237 10.98 -1.60 -1.27
N SER A 238 11.93 -1.11 -2.05
CA SER A 238 11.78 -1.08 -3.51
C SER A 238 11.56 -2.45 -4.15
N ILE A 239 11.91 -3.54 -3.45
CA ILE A 239 11.65 -4.91 -3.94
C ILE A 239 10.15 -5.22 -3.80
N GLY A 240 9.56 -5.00 -2.63
CA GLY A 240 8.13 -5.21 -2.40
C GLY A 240 7.26 -4.27 -3.23
N LEU A 241 7.59 -2.97 -3.22
CA LEU A 241 6.90 -1.93 -3.98
C LEU A 241 6.83 -2.23 -5.49
N SER A 242 7.81 -2.96 -6.02
CA SER A 242 7.83 -3.36 -7.43
C SER A 242 6.63 -4.21 -7.82
N GLY A 243 6.07 -5.00 -6.90
CA GLY A 243 4.83 -5.77 -7.14
C GLY A 243 3.62 -4.87 -7.37
N GLY A 244 3.46 -3.85 -6.54
CA GLY A 244 2.41 -2.83 -6.71
C GLY A 244 2.55 -2.08 -8.04
N LEU A 245 3.79 -1.72 -8.41
CA LEU A 245 4.07 -1.08 -9.70
C LEU A 245 3.77 -1.99 -10.89
N ALA A 246 4.10 -3.28 -10.79
CA ALA A 246 3.77 -4.24 -11.83
C ALA A 246 2.25 -4.35 -12.03
N LEU A 247 1.46 -4.42 -10.94
CA LEU A 247 0.01 -4.41 -11.02
C LEU A 247 -0.51 -3.12 -11.66
N ALA A 248 -0.10 -1.95 -11.16
CA ALA A 248 -0.52 -0.66 -11.72
C ALA A 248 -0.10 -0.50 -13.20
N GLY A 249 1.01 -1.14 -13.60
CA GLY A 249 1.50 -1.18 -14.97
C GLY A 249 0.63 -1.98 -15.93
N VAL A 250 -0.05 -3.04 -15.46
CA VAL A 250 -0.86 -3.95 -16.27
C VAL A 250 -2.36 -3.67 -16.21
N LEU A 251 -2.87 -2.93 -15.22
CA LEU A 251 -4.28 -2.55 -15.17
C LEU A 251 -4.66 -1.70 -16.38
N ALA A 252 -5.77 -2.03 -17.06
CA ALA A 252 -6.22 -1.34 -18.26
C ALA A 252 -6.58 0.13 -17.95
N ASP A 253 -7.31 0.36 -16.88
CA ASP A 253 -7.71 1.68 -16.40
C ASP A 253 -6.91 2.06 -15.13
N VAL A 254 -6.34 3.27 -15.15
CA VAL A 254 -5.67 3.91 -14.01
C VAL A 254 -6.17 5.36 -13.91
N GLY A 255 -7.48 5.50 -13.73
CA GLY A 255 -8.12 6.80 -13.54
C GLY A 255 -7.62 7.54 -12.29
N PHE A 256 -6.98 6.82 -11.35
CA PHE A 256 -6.48 7.36 -10.08
C PHE A 256 -4.97 7.14 -9.95
N ALA A 257 -4.29 8.08 -9.29
CA ALA A 257 -2.89 7.89 -8.90
C ALA A 257 -2.77 6.75 -7.87
N SER A 258 -1.82 5.84 -8.04
CA SER A 258 -1.61 4.72 -7.10
C SER A 258 -1.04 5.20 -5.77
N THR A 259 -1.42 4.60 -4.64
CA THR A 259 -0.85 4.90 -3.31
C THR A 259 0.45 4.08 -3.12
N LEU A 260 1.47 4.43 -3.87
CA LEU A 260 2.78 3.75 -3.91
C LEU A 260 3.92 4.68 -3.46
N GLY A 261 3.61 5.75 -2.75
CA GLY A 261 4.58 6.74 -2.27
C GLY A 261 5.32 6.36 -0.99
N GLY A 262 5.02 5.22 -0.39
CA GLY A 262 5.50 4.80 0.93
C GLY A 262 7.03 4.67 1.06
N ALA A 263 7.78 4.41 -0.02
CA ALA A 263 9.23 4.34 0.01
C ALA A 263 9.90 5.64 0.51
N ARG A 264 9.23 6.80 0.42
CA ARG A 264 9.73 8.07 0.97
C ARG A 264 9.66 8.15 2.49
N LEU A 265 8.92 7.26 3.13
CA LEU A 265 8.83 7.15 4.58
C LEU A 265 9.99 6.32 5.16
N LEU A 266 10.73 5.61 4.34
CA LEU A 266 11.85 4.78 4.77
C LEU A 266 13.13 5.63 4.93
N SER A 267 13.91 5.38 5.98
CA SER A 267 15.21 6.02 6.20
C SER A 267 16.30 5.52 5.25
N GLY A 268 16.00 4.50 4.45
CA GLY A 268 16.89 3.89 3.46
C GLY A 268 16.17 2.79 2.69
N ASP A 269 16.95 1.97 1.97
CA ASP A 269 16.43 0.89 1.15
C ASP A 269 17.43 -0.28 1.16
N VAL A 270 16.96 -1.47 0.77
CA VAL A 270 17.82 -2.66 0.58
C VAL A 270 18.39 -2.76 -0.83
N VAL A 271 18.08 -1.81 -1.70
CA VAL A 271 18.64 -1.71 -3.06
C VAL A 271 19.50 -0.45 -3.19
N SER A 272 20.43 -0.42 -4.16
CA SER A 272 21.26 0.75 -4.41
C SER A 272 20.42 1.99 -4.78
N THR A 273 20.90 3.17 -4.44
CA THR A 273 20.20 4.47 -4.67
C THR A 273 19.76 4.66 -6.12
N GLY A 274 20.53 4.16 -7.09
CA GLY A 274 20.16 4.25 -8.51
C GLY A 274 19.02 3.33 -8.93
N ARG A 275 18.64 2.39 -8.07
CA ARG A 275 17.57 1.42 -8.29
C ARG A 275 16.40 1.58 -7.32
N SER A 276 16.53 2.45 -6.32
CA SER A 276 15.45 2.78 -5.39
C SER A 276 14.27 3.41 -6.12
N LEU A 277 13.08 2.96 -5.78
CA LEU A 277 11.81 3.42 -6.35
C LEU A 277 11.31 4.67 -5.60
N LEU A 278 12.07 5.75 -5.74
CA LEU A 278 11.68 7.07 -5.25
C LEU A 278 10.93 7.83 -6.34
N THR A 279 9.81 8.43 -5.97
CA THR A 279 8.97 9.24 -6.85
C THR A 279 9.75 10.36 -7.51
N ARG A 280 9.59 10.52 -8.82
CA ARG A 280 10.14 11.63 -9.62
C ARG A 280 8.99 12.30 -10.39
N ASP A 281 8.80 13.59 -10.16
CA ASP A 281 7.73 14.39 -10.81
C ASP A 281 6.33 13.75 -10.68
N GLY A 282 6.05 13.11 -9.54
CA GLY A 282 4.78 12.44 -9.29
C GLY A 282 4.60 11.06 -9.95
N TYR A 283 5.67 10.47 -10.49
CA TYR A 283 5.64 9.17 -11.16
C TYR A 283 6.67 8.19 -10.60
N LEU A 284 6.35 6.90 -10.72
CA LEU A 284 7.30 5.81 -10.55
C LEU A 284 7.42 5.01 -11.86
N PRO A 285 8.63 4.50 -12.20
CA PRO A 285 8.82 3.67 -13.37
C PRO A 285 8.26 2.26 -13.15
N VAL A 286 7.65 1.68 -14.17
CA VAL A 286 7.27 0.26 -14.17
C VAL A 286 8.44 -0.53 -14.76
N ALA A 287 9.04 -1.38 -13.94
CA ALA A 287 10.09 -2.30 -14.36
C ALA A 287 9.54 -3.72 -14.54
N PRO A 288 10.06 -4.52 -15.48
CA PRO A 288 9.60 -5.90 -15.69
C PRO A 288 9.96 -6.84 -14.54
N MET A 289 10.95 -6.47 -13.73
CA MET A 289 11.48 -7.24 -12.60
C MET A 289 11.89 -6.29 -11.47
N PRO A 290 11.78 -6.72 -10.19
CA PRO A 290 12.34 -5.94 -9.09
C PRO A 290 13.86 -5.85 -9.20
N PRO A 291 14.47 -4.81 -8.65
CA PRO A 291 15.92 -4.75 -8.53
C PRO A 291 16.45 -5.84 -7.58
N ALA A 292 17.64 -6.37 -7.86
CA ALA A 292 18.32 -7.24 -6.90
C ALA A 292 18.73 -6.44 -5.65
N PRO A 293 18.67 -7.03 -4.46
CA PRO A 293 19.13 -6.39 -3.23
C PRO A 293 20.63 -6.14 -3.28
N ASP A 294 21.07 -5.05 -2.62
CA ASP A 294 22.47 -4.73 -2.43
C ASP A 294 22.96 -5.40 -1.13
N PRO A 295 23.95 -6.30 -1.18
CA PRO A 295 24.39 -7.05 0.01
C PRO A 295 24.89 -6.13 1.16
N VAL A 296 25.48 -4.98 0.84
CA VAL A 296 25.96 -4.02 1.84
C VAL A 296 24.77 -3.36 2.55
N LEU A 297 23.71 -3.00 1.80
CA LEU A 297 22.50 -2.40 2.36
C LEU A 297 21.68 -3.42 3.13
N VAL A 298 21.56 -4.65 2.64
CA VAL A 298 20.93 -5.74 3.38
C VAL A 298 21.62 -5.97 4.72
N GLN A 299 22.95 -5.98 4.74
CA GLN A 299 23.72 -6.09 5.99
C GLN A 299 23.50 -4.87 6.90
N ARG A 300 23.48 -3.65 6.34
CA ARG A 300 23.23 -2.41 7.10
C ARG A 300 21.87 -2.41 7.79
N PHE A 301 20.85 -2.90 7.13
CA PHE A 301 19.47 -2.96 7.62
C PHE A 301 19.09 -4.36 8.11
N SER A 302 20.05 -5.21 8.49
CA SER A 302 19.74 -6.52 9.07
C SER A 302 18.91 -6.36 10.34
N ALA A 303 17.87 -7.18 10.46
CA ALA A 303 17.04 -7.24 11.66
C ALA A 303 17.82 -7.81 12.86
N THR A 304 17.36 -7.53 14.09
CA THR A 304 17.95 -8.13 15.29
C THR A 304 17.73 -9.64 15.32
N PRO A 305 18.56 -10.41 16.05
CA PRO A 305 18.40 -11.86 16.15
C PRO A 305 16.99 -12.30 16.59
N GLU A 306 16.37 -11.57 17.52
CA GLU A 306 15.01 -11.83 18.01
C GLU A 306 13.98 -11.61 16.88
N ARG A 307 14.14 -10.55 16.08
CA ARG A 307 13.26 -10.29 14.93
C ARG A 307 13.47 -11.32 13.82
N VAL A 308 14.72 -11.73 13.59
CA VAL A 308 15.01 -12.83 12.64
C VAL A 308 14.28 -14.11 13.05
N ALA A 309 14.35 -14.51 14.34
CA ALA A 309 13.65 -15.68 14.82
C ALA A 309 12.14 -15.57 14.61
N TRP A 310 11.54 -14.43 14.95
CA TRP A 310 10.11 -14.17 14.75
C TRP A 310 9.70 -14.26 13.27
N TRP A 311 10.48 -13.68 12.36
CA TRP A 311 10.19 -13.73 10.93
C TRP A 311 10.32 -15.16 10.36
N ARG A 312 11.25 -15.97 10.89
CA ARG A 312 11.37 -17.40 10.52
C ARG A 312 10.14 -18.20 10.94
N GLU A 313 9.68 -18.01 12.18
CA GLU A 313 8.44 -18.65 12.65
C GLU A 313 7.24 -18.24 11.80
N ARG A 314 7.12 -16.95 11.49
CA ARG A 314 6.03 -16.43 10.66
C ARG A 314 6.08 -16.95 9.22
N LEU A 315 7.26 -17.07 8.65
CA LEU A 315 7.43 -17.69 7.33
C LEU A 315 6.99 -19.15 7.34
N ASN A 316 7.43 -19.93 8.35
CA ASN A 316 7.05 -21.33 8.49
C ASN A 316 5.54 -21.51 8.60
N ALA A 317 4.87 -20.68 9.42
CA ALA A 317 3.42 -20.69 9.53
C ALA A 317 2.72 -20.33 8.20
N ALA A 318 3.23 -19.33 7.48
CA ALA A 318 2.69 -18.93 6.17
C ALA A 318 2.84 -20.01 5.09
N GLN A 319 3.88 -20.84 5.16
CA GLN A 319 4.11 -21.94 4.20
C GLN A 319 3.03 -23.02 4.25
N GLU A 320 2.33 -23.19 5.38
CA GLU A 320 1.23 -24.14 5.49
C GLU A 320 0.01 -23.76 4.63
N TYR A 321 -0.01 -22.53 4.11
CA TYR A 321 -1.11 -21.96 3.29
C TYR A 321 -0.73 -21.71 1.82
N LEU A 322 0.39 -22.27 1.35
CA LEU A 322 0.84 -22.19 -0.06
C LEU A 322 0.06 -23.11 -1.01
#